data_4f1c6dcec4e582003ac75a0ff6100555
#
_entry.id   4f1c6dcec4e582003ac75a0ff6100555
#
_cell.length_a   1.000
_cell.length_b   1.000
_cell.length_c   1.000
_cell.angle_alpha   90.00
_cell.angle_beta   90.00
_cell.angle_gamma   90.00
#
_symmetry.space_group_name_H-M   'P 1'
#
loop_
_entity.id
_entity.type
_entity.pdbx_description
1 polymer ?
#
loop_
_entity_poly.entity_id
_entity_poly.type
_entity_poly.pdbx_seq_one_letter_code
_entity_poly.pdbx_strand_id
1 'polypeptide(L)'
;GEHVLVRGDAVGSKIGQGEVNVLKSALQIGEFSKGQVLVTDRTDPDWEPIMKMASAIVTNRGGRTCHAAIVSRELGIPAIVGTKNGTEMLKNGQKVTVDTSQGVGLVYDGILKFKIERIDLEHIPATKTKIMMNVGMPENVFYHAQIPCDGVGLARLEFIIAMHIGIHPLALINFPELQ
;
A
#
# COMPACT_ATOMS: atom_id res chain seq x y z
N GLY A 1 -25.88 -10.97 4.17
CA GLY A 1 -24.65 -11.30 3.45
C GLY A 1 -24.01 -10.03 2.94
N GLU A 2 -22.72 -9.88 3.15
CA GLU A 2 -21.94 -8.74 2.69
C GLU A 2 -21.97 -8.71 1.16
N HIS A 3 -22.39 -7.58 0.58
CA HIS A 3 -22.52 -7.46 -0.86
C HIS A 3 -21.20 -6.94 -1.46
N VAL A 4 -20.47 -7.81 -2.15
CA VAL A 4 -19.24 -7.44 -2.89
C VAL A 4 -19.62 -6.74 -4.17
N LEU A 5 -19.18 -5.49 -4.32
CA LEU A 5 -19.44 -4.68 -5.52
C LEU A 5 -18.37 -4.86 -6.60
N VAL A 6 -17.10 -4.95 -6.18
CA VAL A 6 -15.94 -4.99 -7.07
C VAL A 6 -14.88 -5.91 -6.50
N ARG A 7 -14.15 -6.59 -7.39
CA ARG A 7 -13.00 -7.45 -7.06
C ARG A 7 -11.80 -7.08 -7.93
N GLY A 8 -10.60 -7.17 -7.35
CA GLY A 8 -9.34 -6.96 -8.06
C GLY A 8 -8.13 -7.44 -7.27
N ASP A 9 -6.95 -7.04 -7.69
CA ASP A 9 -5.70 -7.37 -7.01
C ASP A 9 -5.51 -6.48 -5.78
N ALA A 10 -5.33 -7.09 -4.62
CA ALA A 10 -5.05 -6.39 -3.39
C ALA A 10 -3.63 -5.82 -3.37
N VAL A 11 -3.53 -4.57 -2.94
CA VAL A 11 -2.27 -3.88 -2.66
C VAL A 11 -2.27 -3.45 -1.20
N GLY A 12 -1.30 -3.95 -0.44
CA GLY A 12 -1.28 -3.79 1.01
C GLY A 12 -2.09 -4.87 1.73
N SER A 13 -2.40 -4.62 2.99
CA SER A 13 -3.13 -5.55 3.87
C SER A 13 -4.13 -4.83 4.79
N LYS A 14 -4.45 -3.59 4.47
CA LYS A 14 -5.32 -2.72 5.28
C LYS A 14 -6.76 -2.71 4.75
N ILE A 15 -7.64 -2.15 5.55
CA ILE A 15 -9.02 -1.88 5.21
C ILE A 15 -9.19 -0.36 5.23
N GLY A 16 -9.74 0.19 4.14
CA GLY A 16 -10.11 1.59 4.03
C GLY A 16 -11.61 1.74 3.86
N GLN A 17 -12.16 2.82 4.38
CA GLN A 17 -13.59 3.12 4.28
C GLN A 17 -13.79 4.57 3.91
N GLY A 18 -14.82 4.84 3.15
CA GLY A 18 -15.15 6.20 2.78
C GLY A 18 -16.20 6.28 1.68
N GLU A 19 -16.46 7.51 1.31
CA GLU A 19 -17.34 7.85 0.20
C GLU A 19 -16.58 7.78 -1.12
N VAL A 20 -17.16 7.14 -2.10
CA VAL A 20 -16.59 7.00 -3.46
C VAL A 20 -16.57 8.34 -4.16
N ASN A 21 -15.43 8.66 -4.77
CA ASN A 21 -15.29 9.74 -5.73
C ASN A 21 -14.60 9.21 -7.00
N VAL A 22 -15.36 9.11 -8.06
CA VAL A 22 -14.89 8.66 -9.38
C VAL A 22 -14.35 9.87 -10.14
N LEU A 23 -13.04 9.88 -10.40
CA LEU A 23 -12.36 10.93 -11.14
C LEU A 23 -11.83 10.41 -12.47
N LYS A 24 -11.89 11.25 -13.49
CA LYS A 24 -11.38 10.95 -14.84
C LYS A 24 -10.02 11.59 -15.10
N SER A 25 -9.66 12.63 -14.36
CA SER A 25 -8.43 13.39 -14.54
C SER A 25 -7.89 13.86 -13.18
N ALA A 26 -6.57 13.92 -13.06
CA ALA A 26 -5.89 14.51 -11.90
C ALA A 26 -6.17 16.01 -11.73
N LEU A 27 -6.60 16.69 -12.80
CA LEU A 27 -7.02 18.09 -12.73
C LEU A 27 -8.27 18.30 -11.87
N GLN A 28 -9.03 17.25 -11.60
CA GLN A 28 -10.24 17.28 -10.75
C GLN A 28 -9.89 17.23 -9.24
N ILE A 29 -8.66 17.51 -8.85
CA ILE A 29 -8.24 17.49 -7.44
C ILE A 29 -9.14 18.35 -6.54
N GLY A 30 -9.65 19.46 -7.05
CA GLY A 30 -10.58 20.32 -6.31
C GLY A 30 -11.93 19.67 -5.98
N GLU A 31 -12.29 18.58 -6.66
CA GLU A 31 -13.51 17.81 -6.42
C GLU A 31 -13.29 16.66 -5.42
N PHE A 32 -12.05 16.42 -5.00
CA PHE A 32 -11.71 15.33 -4.10
C PHE A 32 -11.51 15.83 -2.66
N SER A 33 -12.15 15.20 -1.71
CA SER A 33 -12.03 15.50 -0.28
C SER A 33 -11.22 14.43 0.46
N LYS A 34 -10.46 14.86 1.46
CA LYS A 34 -9.68 13.95 2.31
C LYS A 34 -10.56 12.88 2.94
N GLY A 35 -10.12 11.63 2.84
CA GLY A 35 -10.83 10.47 3.39
C GLY A 35 -11.80 9.81 2.43
N GLN A 36 -12.00 10.35 1.25
CA GLN A 36 -12.78 9.69 0.20
C GLN A 36 -12.01 8.50 -0.41
N VAL A 37 -12.74 7.60 -1.05
CA VAL A 37 -12.17 6.50 -1.84
C VAL A 37 -12.01 6.98 -3.28
N LEU A 38 -10.76 7.03 -3.74
CA LEU A 38 -10.45 7.38 -5.12
C LEU A 38 -10.75 6.21 -6.05
N VAL A 39 -11.59 6.44 -7.03
CA VAL A 39 -11.89 5.46 -8.09
C VAL A 39 -11.59 6.08 -9.45
N THR A 40 -10.70 5.44 -10.22
CA THR A 40 -10.31 5.94 -11.54
C THR A 40 -9.87 4.80 -12.46
N ASP A 41 -9.71 5.09 -13.75
CA ASP A 41 -9.26 4.09 -14.71
C ASP A 41 -7.83 3.63 -14.44
N ARG A 42 -6.91 4.58 -14.31
CA ARG A 42 -5.51 4.38 -13.94
C ARG A 42 -4.93 5.65 -13.33
N THR A 43 -3.82 5.54 -12.62
CA THR A 43 -3.08 6.69 -12.09
C THR A 43 -1.74 6.86 -12.79
N ASP A 44 -1.20 8.06 -12.70
CA ASP A 44 0.16 8.46 -13.06
C ASP A 44 0.71 9.42 -12.00
N PRO A 45 1.95 9.94 -12.10
CA PRO A 45 2.52 10.81 -11.08
C PRO A 45 1.70 12.05 -10.75
N ASP A 46 0.92 12.59 -11.67
CA ASP A 46 0.06 13.76 -11.44
C ASP A 46 -1.08 13.48 -10.44
N TRP A 47 -1.40 12.22 -10.22
CA TRP A 47 -2.42 11.77 -9.27
C TRP A 47 -1.94 11.71 -7.82
N GLU A 48 -0.65 11.78 -7.56
CA GLU A 48 -0.09 11.60 -6.21
C GLU A 48 -0.68 12.55 -5.17
N PRO A 49 -0.93 13.85 -5.44
CA PRO A 49 -1.59 14.73 -4.49
C PRO A 49 -2.99 14.25 -4.07
N ILE A 50 -3.77 13.71 -5.00
CA ILE A 50 -5.10 13.14 -4.72
C ILE A 50 -4.95 11.83 -3.93
N MET A 51 -4.03 10.97 -4.34
CA MET A 51 -3.78 9.69 -3.69
C MET A 51 -3.42 9.84 -2.21
N LYS A 52 -2.64 10.89 -1.86
CA LYS A 52 -2.29 11.20 -0.46
C LYS A 52 -3.49 11.55 0.42
N MET A 53 -4.57 12.03 -0.15
CA MET A 53 -5.80 12.38 0.57
C MET A 53 -6.78 11.20 0.68
N ALA A 54 -6.61 10.16 -0.13
CA ALA A 54 -7.55 9.06 -0.22
C ALA A 54 -7.45 8.12 0.99
N SER A 55 -8.59 7.58 1.42
CA SER A 55 -8.66 6.48 2.39
C SER A 55 -8.38 5.13 1.77
N ALA A 56 -8.68 4.98 0.47
CA ALA A 56 -8.40 3.82 -0.35
C ALA A 56 -8.40 4.22 -1.83
N ILE A 57 -7.79 3.38 -2.66
CA ILE A 57 -7.67 3.61 -4.11
C ILE A 57 -8.17 2.39 -4.86
N VAL A 58 -8.99 2.61 -5.88
CA VAL A 58 -9.52 1.56 -6.76
C VAL A 58 -9.26 1.96 -8.20
N THR A 59 -8.61 1.08 -8.98
CA THR A 59 -8.35 1.32 -10.40
C THR A 59 -8.87 0.19 -11.28
N ASN A 60 -9.37 0.55 -12.47
CA ASN A 60 -9.78 -0.43 -13.47
C ASN A 60 -8.59 -1.21 -14.01
N ARG A 61 -7.53 -0.48 -14.35
CA ARG A 61 -6.32 -1.01 -14.97
C ARG A 61 -5.18 -1.10 -13.98
N GLY A 62 -4.20 -1.91 -14.35
CA GLY A 62 -2.98 -2.08 -13.62
C GLY A 62 -2.88 -3.41 -12.91
N GLY A 63 -1.70 -3.73 -12.49
CA GLY A 63 -1.35 -4.90 -11.71
C GLY A 63 -0.51 -4.49 -10.49
N ARG A 64 0.05 -5.46 -9.80
CA ARG A 64 0.80 -5.24 -8.54
C ARG A 64 2.07 -4.38 -8.68
N THR A 65 2.52 -4.11 -9.90
CA THR A 65 3.69 -3.29 -10.23
C THR A 65 3.36 -1.99 -10.92
N CYS A 66 2.06 -1.65 -11.09
CA CYS A 66 1.65 -0.38 -11.68
C CYS A 66 1.89 0.80 -10.74
N HIS A 67 1.83 2.02 -11.27
CA HIS A 67 2.01 3.26 -10.51
C HIS A 67 1.11 3.31 -9.26
N ALA A 68 -0.18 3.02 -9.41
CA ALA A 68 -1.13 3.02 -8.30
C ALA A 68 -0.70 2.06 -7.18
N ALA A 69 -0.22 0.86 -7.53
CA ALA A 69 0.23 -0.13 -6.56
C ALA A 69 1.51 0.30 -5.83
N ILE A 70 2.48 0.84 -6.56
CA ILE A 70 3.76 1.29 -5.99
C ILE A 70 3.53 2.44 -5.01
N VAL A 71 2.84 3.48 -5.45
CA VAL A 71 2.59 4.68 -4.63
C VAL A 71 1.68 4.37 -3.43
N SER A 72 0.66 3.52 -3.61
CA SER A 72 -0.20 3.10 -2.49
C SER A 72 0.58 2.40 -1.39
N ARG A 73 1.55 1.54 -1.74
CA ARG A 73 2.43 0.89 -0.76
C ARG A 73 3.30 1.89 -0.02
N GLU A 74 3.89 2.85 -0.73
CA GLU A 74 4.70 3.91 -0.12
C GLU A 74 3.88 4.78 0.83
N LEU A 75 2.67 5.13 0.46
CA LEU A 75 1.75 5.91 1.29
C LEU A 75 1.09 5.11 2.42
N GLY A 76 1.16 3.78 2.38
CA GLY A 76 0.47 2.92 3.34
C GLY A 76 -1.05 2.95 3.21
N ILE A 77 -1.58 3.23 2.02
CA ILE A 77 -3.00 3.31 1.71
C ILE A 77 -3.43 2.01 1.02
N PRO A 78 -4.53 1.36 1.44
CA PRO A 78 -5.03 0.17 0.75
C PRO A 78 -5.48 0.52 -0.67
N ALA A 79 -5.11 -0.32 -1.63
CA ALA A 79 -5.53 -0.16 -3.01
C ALA A 79 -5.97 -1.49 -3.63
N ILE A 80 -6.90 -1.39 -4.55
CA ILE A 80 -7.34 -2.49 -5.39
C ILE A 80 -7.13 -2.08 -6.84
N VAL A 81 -6.32 -2.84 -7.56
CA VAL A 81 -6.00 -2.58 -8.97
C VAL A 81 -6.52 -3.68 -9.87
N GLY A 82 -6.66 -3.39 -11.16
CA GLY A 82 -7.10 -4.38 -12.14
C GLY A 82 -8.56 -4.83 -11.98
N THR A 83 -9.42 -3.98 -11.47
CA THR A 83 -10.84 -4.32 -11.28
C THR A 83 -11.63 -4.41 -12.57
N LYS A 84 -11.10 -3.87 -13.67
CA LYS A 84 -11.69 -3.79 -15.02
C LYS A 84 -12.86 -2.80 -15.12
N ASN A 85 -13.76 -2.78 -14.17
CA ASN A 85 -15.03 -2.02 -14.23
C ASN A 85 -15.36 -1.25 -12.93
N GLY A 86 -14.38 -0.99 -12.09
CA GLY A 86 -14.59 -0.27 -10.83
C GLY A 86 -15.27 1.09 -11.01
N THR A 87 -14.88 1.85 -12.06
CA THR A 87 -15.48 3.15 -12.38
C THR A 87 -16.95 3.08 -12.85
N GLU A 88 -17.41 1.91 -13.30
CA GLU A 88 -18.80 1.68 -13.71
C GLU A 88 -19.65 1.17 -12.55
N MET A 89 -19.06 0.30 -11.72
CA MET A 89 -19.74 -0.36 -10.61
C MET A 89 -19.89 0.52 -9.39
N LEU A 90 -18.91 1.40 -9.15
CA LEU A 90 -18.90 2.31 -8.01
C LEU A 90 -19.36 3.70 -8.43
N LYS A 91 -20.22 4.31 -7.62
CA LYS A 91 -20.83 5.60 -7.93
C LYS A 91 -20.46 6.66 -6.91
N ASN A 92 -20.33 7.90 -7.35
CA ASN A 92 -20.06 9.04 -6.49
C ASN A 92 -21.07 9.12 -5.34
N GLY A 93 -20.57 9.38 -4.15
CA GLY A 93 -21.39 9.47 -2.94
C GLY A 93 -21.72 8.14 -2.27
N GLN A 94 -21.42 7.00 -2.92
CA GLN A 94 -21.62 5.69 -2.33
C GLN A 94 -20.60 5.44 -1.22
N LYS A 95 -21.06 5.03 -0.04
CA LYS A 95 -20.18 4.63 1.05
C LYS A 95 -19.76 3.19 0.87
N VAL A 96 -18.46 2.93 0.92
CA VAL A 96 -17.89 1.60 0.67
C VAL A 96 -16.80 1.25 1.68
N THR A 97 -16.55 -0.04 1.79
CA THR A 97 -15.40 -0.61 2.50
C THR A 97 -14.49 -1.31 1.50
N VAL A 98 -13.22 -0.90 1.47
CA VAL A 98 -12.19 -1.47 0.60
C VAL A 98 -11.30 -2.37 1.44
N ASP A 99 -11.39 -3.67 1.23
CA ASP A 99 -10.67 -4.69 2.00
C ASP A 99 -9.54 -5.29 1.16
N THR A 100 -8.30 -5.13 1.62
CA THR A 100 -7.11 -5.75 1.03
C THR A 100 -6.47 -6.78 1.97
N SER A 101 -7.09 -7.08 3.11
CA SER A 101 -6.51 -7.93 4.17
C SER A 101 -6.50 -9.42 3.85
N GLN A 102 -7.28 -9.86 2.87
CA GLN A 102 -7.49 -11.29 2.58
C GLN A 102 -6.71 -11.80 1.36
N GLY A 103 -5.73 -11.05 0.86
CA GLY A 103 -4.93 -11.41 -0.32
C GLY A 103 -5.64 -11.12 -1.65
N VAL A 104 -6.94 -10.93 -1.65
CA VAL A 104 -7.76 -10.46 -2.78
C VAL A 104 -8.37 -9.12 -2.40
N GLY A 105 -8.40 -8.20 -3.35
CA GLY A 105 -9.04 -6.91 -3.15
C GLY A 105 -10.56 -6.99 -3.33
N LEU A 106 -11.31 -6.61 -2.32
CA LEU A 106 -12.77 -6.62 -2.33
C LEU A 106 -13.32 -5.25 -1.92
N VAL A 107 -14.32 -4.77 -2.66
CA VAL A 107 -15.08 -3.57 -2.29
C VAL A 107 -16.47 -4.00 -1.89
N TYR A 108 -16.84 -3.68 -0.66
CA TYR A 108 -18.16 -3.95 -0.10
C TYR A 108 -19.02 -2.71 -0.07
N ASP A 109 -20.32 -2.88 -0.28
CA ASP A 109 -21.29 -1.81 -0.09
C ASP A 109 -21.45 -1.46 1.39
N GLY A 110 -21.43 -0.16 1.69
CA GLY A 110 -21.58 0.35 3.04
C GLY A 110 -20.27 0.38 3.85
N ILE A 111 -20.39 0.95 5.04
CA ILE A 111 -19.32 1.00 6.03
C ILE A 111 -19.45 -0.21 6.95
N LEU A 112 -18.61 -1.20 6.73
CA LEU A 112 -18.63 -2.41 7.52
C LEU A 112 -17.90 -2.21 8.85
N LYS A 113 -18.45 -2.76 9.92
CA LYS A 113 -17.73 -2.89 11.19
C LYS A 113 -16.85 -4.12 11.11
N PHE A 114 -15.54 -3.93 11.22
CA PHE A 114 -14.57 -5.01 11.30
C PHE A 114 -13.87 -4.98 12.65
N LYS A 115 -13.55 -6.15 13.16
CA LYS A 115 -12.79 -6.32 14.39
C LYS A 115 -11.30 -6.39 14.03
N ILE A 116 -10.52 -5.42 14.49
CA ILE A 116 -9.07 -5.51 14.43
C ILE A 116 -8.64 -6.39 15.59
N GLU A 117 -8.26 -7.63 15.32
CA GLU A 117 -7.59 -8.47 16.30
C GLU A 117 -6.15 -7.97 16.43
N ARG A 118 -5.87 -7.30 17.54
CA ARG A 118 -4.50 -7.00 17.92
C ARG A 118 -3.88 -8.30 18.42
N ILE A 119 -2.89 -8.79 17.71
CA ILE A 119 -2.07 -9.90 18.19
C ILE A 119 -1.20 -9.31 19.31
N ASP A 120 -1.41 -9.81 20.51
CA ASP A 120 -0.56 -9.49 21.64
C ASP A 120 0.77 -10.22 21.48
N LEU A 121 1.78 -9.46 21.03
CA LEU A 121 3.12 -9.99 20.78
C LEU A 121 3.89 -10.28 22.07
N GLU A 122 3.41 -9.83 23.23
CA GLU A 122 4.07 -10.05 24.52
C GLU A 122 3.94 -11.52 24.99
N HIS A 123 2.96 -12.25 24.47
CA HIS A 123 2.67 -13.65 24.87
C HIS A 123 3.08 -14.69 23.82
N ILE A 124 3.94 -14.33 22.86
CA ILE A 124 4.46 -15.31 21.91
C ILE A 124 5.49 -16.21 22.63
N PRO A 125 5.26 -17.52 22.67
CA PRO A 125 6.19 -18.43 23.31
C PRO A 125 7.54 -18.40 22.60
N ALA A 126 8.63 -18.37 23.36
CA ALA A 126 9.97 -18.45 22.83
C ALA A 126 10.16 -19.73 22.01
N THR A 127 10.63 -19.61 20.80
CA THR A 127 10.92 -20.76 19.93
C THR A 127 12.34 -21.29 20.22
N LYS A 128 12.55 -22.59 20.00
CA LYS A 128 13.89 -23.20 20.09
C LYS A 128 14.78 -22.79 18.92
N THR A 129 14.18 -22.36 17.81
CA THR A 129 14.88 -21.90 16.61
C THR A 129 14.89 -20.38 16.60
N LYS A 130 16.03 -19.78 16.26
CA LYS A 130 16.13 -18.33 16.09
C LYS A 130 15.32 -17.88 14.90
N ILE A 131 14.43 -16.90 15.13
CA ILE A 131 13.64 -16.27 14.10
C ILE A 131 14.32 -14.95 13.73
N MET A 132 14.69 -14.80 12.45
CA MET A 132 15.33 -13.61 11.94
C MET A 132 14.48 -12.96 10.86
N MET A 133 14.48 -11.63 10.81
CA MET A 133 13.73 -10.86 9.83
C MET A 133 14.64 -10.35 8.71
N ASN A 134 14.13 -10.34 7.50
CA ASN A 134 14.81 -9.72 6.38
C ASN A 134 14.45 -8.22 6.33
N VAL A 135 15.46 -7.38 6.18
CA VAL A 135 15.31 -5.92 6.12
C VAL A 135 15.73 -5.43 4.74
N GLY A 136 14.81 -4.78 4.03
CA GLY A 136 15.07 -4.17 2.71
C GLY A 136 15.11 -2.64 2.75
N MET A 137 14.36 -2.02 3.65
CA MET A 137 14.24 -0.57 3.77
C MET A 137 14.49 -0.12 5.21
N PRO A 138 15.43 0.82 5.45
CA PRO A 138 15.77 1.28 6.79
C PRO A 138 14.59 1.89 7.56
N GLU A 139 13.66 2.55 6.87
CA GLU A 139 12.50 3.18 7.49
C GLU A 139 11.59 2.19 8.21
N ASN A 140 11.56 0.95 7.75
CA ASN A 140 10.73 -0.10 8.32
C ASN A 140 11.37 -0.81 9.51
N VAL A 141 12.64 -0.54 9.80
CA VAL A 141 13.38 -1.21 10.89
C VAL A 141 12.70 -1.00 12.23
N PHE A 142 12.23 0.19 12.53
CA PHE A 142 11.54 0.49 13.79
C PHE A 142 10.22 -0.27 13.94
N TYR A 143 9.47 -0.44 12.85
CA TYR A 143 8.26 -1.26 12.86
C TYR A 143 8.59 -2.74 13.04
N HIS A 144 9.63 -3.21 12.35
CA HIS A 144 10.08 -4.59 12.45
C HIS A 144 10.69 -4.91 13.82
N ALA A 145 11.33 -3.94 14.48
CA ALA A 145 11.88 -4.10 15.81
C ALA A 145 10.82 -4.36 16.91
N GLN A 146 9.55 -4.05 16.63
CA GLN A 146 8.44 -4.37 17.53
C GLN A 146 7.97 -5.82 17.44
N ILE A 147 8.39 -6.53 16.39
CA ILE A 147 8.06 -7.94 16.20
C ILE A 147 9.11 -8.79 16.90
N PRO A 148 8.73 -9.72 17.81
CA PRO A 148 9.67 -10.59 18.48
C PRO A 148 10.49 -11.40 17.46
N CYS A 149 11.77 -11.10 17.36
CA CYS A 149 12.72 -11.83 16.52
C CYS A 149 14.11 -11.79 17.14
N ASP A 150 14.96 -12.74 16.75
CA ASP A 150 16.33 -12.89 17.30
C ASP A 150 17.35 -12.02 16.57
N GLY A 151 16.96 -11.30 15.53
CA GLY A 151 17.82 -10.41 14.78
C GLY A 151 17.48 -10.29 13.29
N VAL A 152 18.39 -9.67 12.54
CA VAL A 152 18.27 -9.50 11.08
C VAL A 152 18.95 -10.66 10.38
N GLY A 153 18.20 -11.42 9.56
CA GLY A 153 18.71 -12.53 8.78
C GLY A 153 19.37 -12.08 7.47
N LEU A 154 18.72 -11.15 6.75
CA LEU A 154 19.21 -10.59 5.50
C LEU A 154 18.88 -9.10 5.42
N ALA A 155 19.90 -8.28 5.18
CA ALA A 155 19.76 -6.88 4.80
C ALA A 155 20.09 -6.73 3.31
N ARG A 156 19.18 -6.12 2.54
CA ARG A 156 19.41 -5.84 1.12
C ARG A 156 20.18 -4.53 0.98
N LEU A 157 21.49 -4.62 1.03
CA LEU A 157 22.39 -3.46 0.99
C LEU A 157 22.27 -2.66 -0.31
N GLU A 158 21.97 -3.32 -1.42
CA GLU A 158 21.78 -2.68 -2.72
C GLU A 158 20.64 -1.64 -2.69
N PHE A 159 19.55 -1.91 -1.98
CA PHE A 159 18.47 -0.95 -1.82
C PHE A 159 18.83 0.19 -0.87
N ILE A 160 19.54 -0.12 0.22
CA ILE A 160 19.98 0.89 1.18
C ILE A 160 20.95 1.86 0.51
N ILE A 161 21.91 1.34 -0.27
CA ILE A 161 22.91 2.16 -0.96
C ILE A 161 22.25 2.99 -2.07
N ALA A 162 21.41 2.38 -2.90
CA ALA A 162 20.78 3.07 -4.01
C ALA A 162 19.82 4.18 -3.58
N MET A 163 19.01 3.93 -2.55
CA MET A 163 17.95 4.86 -2.14
C MET A 163 18.39 5.89 -1.10
N HIS A 164 19.33 5.56 -0.21
CA HIS A 164 19.69 6.39 0.93
C HIS A 164 21.08 7.02 0.80
N ILE A 165 22.04 6.30 0.25
CA ILE A 165 23.39 6.80 0.07
C ILE A 165 23.54 7.45 -1.31
N GLY A 166 22.84 6.91 -2.33
CA GLY A 166 22.84 7.46 -3.68
C GLY A 166 24.16 7.30 -4.44
N ILE A 167 25.09 6.49 -3.91
CA ILE A 167 26.41 6.27 -4.49
C ILE A 167 26.55 4.78 -4.79
N HIS A 168 26.92 4.44 -6.04
CA HIS A 168 27.16 3.06 -6.41
C HIS A 168 28.36 2.47 -5.63
N PRO A 169 28.30 1.24 -5.10
CA PRO A 169 29.39 0.64 -4.34
C PRO A 169 30.75 0.65 -5.03
N LEU A 170 30.77 0.43 -6.37
CA LEU A 170 32.00 0.50 -7.16
C LEU A 170 32.64 1.88 -7.18
N ALA A 171 31.86 2.97 -7.06
CA ALA A 171 32.39 4.32 -6.97
C ALA A 171 33.17 4.54 -5.66
N LEU A 172 32.78 3.89 -4.57
CA LEU A 172 33.50 3.94 -3.32
C LEU A 172 34.83 3.19 -3.37
N ILE A 173 34.89 2.08 -4.11
CA ILE A 173 36.11 1.29 -4.28
C ILE A 173 37.12 2.04 -5.17
N ASN A 174 36.61 2.72 -6.21
CA ASN A 174 37.43 3.44 -7.18
C ASN A 174 37.60 4.93 -6.85
N PHE A 175 37.26 5.35 -5.65
CA PHE A 175 37.32 6.75 -5.23
C PHE A 175 38.65 7.45 -5.50
N PRO A 176 39.83 6.80 -5.31
CA PRO A 176 41.11 7.42 -5.65
C PRO A 176 41.32 7.73 -7.12
N GLU A 177 40.56 7.07 -8.01
CA GLU A 177 40.66 7.27 -9.46
C GLU A 177 39.66 8.31 -10.00
N LEU A 178 38.76 8.81 -9.12
CA LEU A 178 37.72 9.77 -9.49
C LEU A 178 38.05 11.23 -9.12
N GLN A 179 39.30 11.51 -8.65
CA GLN A 179 39.82 12.84 -8.35
C GLN A 179 40.50 13.48 -9.52
#